data_d88173cd426ae794c8e610dad90d5951
#
_entry.id   d88173cd426ae794c8e610dad90d5951
#
_cell.length_a   1.000
_cell.length_b   1.000
_cell.length_c   1.000
_cell.angle_alpha   90.00
_cell.angle_beta   90.00
_cell.angle_gamma   90.00
#
_symmetry.space_group_name_H-M   'P 1'
#
loop_
_entity.id
_entity.type
_entity.pdbx_description
1 polymer ?
#
loop_
_entity_poly.entity_id
_entity_poly.type
_entity_poly.pdbx_seq_one_letter_code
_entity_poly.pdbx_strand_id
1 'polypeptide(L)'
;MLSCLPQWELFPAVLRGKIRLKGSTATNPVAVGDIVDFEADVQEDQMNREGVAASALSECITLENPAVITAVRPRSNYIIRKSTNLSRQSHIIAANLDRAFLVITLDFPQVKLPFLDRLLVTCEVYNVPATIVLNKCDLYGLEHEDMRAAFHEIYEGAGYPVVEVSAHTGEGVDRLRAIVSGKMLADGSPNGDYDPSRPYVSLFSGVSGVGKSSLIKALDPSLDPRVGEISDAHEQGRHTTTFYEMYRVRTDKQMSYHSQYDDVEQPEPSACHPDRCEGSSGFIVDTPGLRGFGLVDLKKEEIALYFPEMLKASENCRFTPCTHTHEPGCAVKEAVENGDISYDRYSSYLGMLDEEGKYRQ
;
A
#
# COMPACT_ATOMS: atom_id res chain seq x y z
N MET A 1 -0.18 -12.51 -14.62
CA MET A 1 -1.64 -12.61 -14.69
C MET A 1 -2.21 -11.25 -14.98
N LEU A 2 -3.21 -11.17 -15.84
CA LEU A 2 -4.03 -9.99 -16.11
C LEU A 2 -5.43 -10.21 -15.56
N SER A 3 -6.18 -9.13 -15.39
CA SER A 3 -7.61 -9.17 -15.11
C SER A 3 -8.33 -8.03 -15.80
N CYS A 4 -9.56 -8.27 -16.21
CA CYS A 4 -10.49 -7.26 -16.70
C CYS A 4 -11.53 -6.93 -15.65
N LEU A 5 -11.86 -5.64 -15.51
CA LEU A 5 -12.95 -5.16 -14.69
C LEU A 5 -14.27 -5.26 -15.50
N PRO A 6 -15.39 -5.43 -14.82
CA PRO A 6 -15.61 -5.54 -13.37
C PRO A 6 -15.49 -6.94 -12.78
N GLN A 7 -15.41 -8.00 -13.60
CA GLN A 7 -15.51 -9.40 -13.14
C GLN A 7 -14.29 -9.84 -12.33
N TRP A 8 -13.11 -9.24 -12.58
CA TRP A 8 -11.84 -9.60 -11.94
C TRP A 8 -11.46 -11.08 -12.13
N GLU A 9 -11.69 -11.61 -13.29
CA GLU A 9 -11.18 -12.93 -13.65
C GLU A 9 -9.71 -12.84 -14.04
N LEU A 10 -8.89 -13.76 -13.52
CA LEU A 10 -7.44 -13.79 -13.77
C LEU A 10 -7.12 -14.71 -14.93
N PHE A 11 -6.44 -14.19 -15.93
CA PHE A 11 -5.98 -14.97 -17.07
C PHE A 11 -4.46 -14.80 -17.33
N PRO A 12 -3.80 -15.82 -17.91
CA PRO A 12 -2.38 -15.78 -18.16
C PRO A 12 -2.02 -14.74 -19.22
N ALA A 13 -0.86 -14.10 -19.02
CA ALA A 13 -0.34 -13.15 -19.99
C ALA A 13 1.19 -13.21 -20.09
N VAL A 14 1.71 -12.88 -21.27
CA VAL A 14 3.12 -12.76 -21.56
C VAL A 14 3.44 -11.37 -22.12
N LEU A 15 4.71 -10.97 -22.02
CA LEU A 15 5.18 -9.70 -22.57
C LEU A 15 5.59 -9.86 -24.03
N ARG A 16 5.17 -8.95 -24.89
CA ARG A 16 5.63 -8.89 -26.29
C ARG A 16 7.04 -8.30 -26.34
N GLY A 17 8.03 -9.15 -26.57
CA GLY A 17 9.42 -8.72 -26.76
C GLY A 17 9.98 -7.88 -25.62
N LYS A 18 10.79 -6.86 -25.94
CA LYS A 18 11.33 -5.90 -24.96
C LYS A 18 10.42 -4.67 -24.89
N ILE A 19 9.38 -4.71 -24.07
CA ILE A 19 8.64 -3.50 -23.71
C ILE A 19 9.59 -2.63 -22.87
N ARG A 20 10.12 -1.56 -23.48
CA ARG A 20 10.93 -0.56 -22.78
C ARG A 20 10.05 0.66 -22.51
N LEU A 21 9.78 0.95 -21.25
CA LEU A 21 9.24 2.25 -20.87
C LEU A 21 10.32 3.29 -21.14
N LYS A 22 10.05 4.25 -22.04
CA LYS A 22 10.97 5.35 -22.33
C LYS A 22 11.31 6.09 -21.04
N GLY A 23 12.60 6.14 -20.67
CA GLY A 23 13.08 6.86 -19.49
C GLY A 23 13.05 6.09 -18.17
N SER A 24 12.64 4.81 -18.13
CA SER A 24 12.67 4.00 -16.92
C SER A 24 14.00 3.26 -16.76
N THR A 25 14.60 3.37 -15.56
CA THR A 25 15.74 2.56 -15.12
C THR A 25 15.29 1.28 -14.41
N ALA A 26 13.98 1.02 -14.35
CA ALA A 26 13.42 -0.15 -13.66
C ALA A 26 13.77 -1.46 -14.38
N THR A 27 14.04 -2.49 -13.59
CA THR A 27 14.37 -3.83 -14.09
C THR A 27 13.16 -4.59 -14.60
N ASN A 28 11.97 -4.30 -14.06
CA ASN A 28 10.71 -4.90 -14.46
C ASN A 28 9.91 -3.93 -15.34
N PRO A 29 9.59 -4.32 -16.58
CA PRO A 29 8.81 -3.47 -17.47
C PRO A 29 7.35 -3.37 -17.06
N VAL A 30 6.82 -4.37 -16.33
CA VAL A 30 5.44 -4.41 -15.80
C VAL A 30 5.49 -4.69 -14.31
N ALA A 31 4.64 -4.01 -13.55
CA ALA A 31 4.49 -4.14 -12.11
C ALA A 31 3.02 -4.42 -11.74
N VAL A 32 2.78 -4.85 -10.50
CA VAL A 32 1.43 -5.01 -9.96
C VAL A 32 0.73 -3.65 -9.95
N GLY A 33 -0.55 -3.61 -10.37
CA GLY A 33 -1.32 -2.38 -10.48
C GLY A 33 -1.15 -1.61 -11.80
N ASP A 34 -0.29 -2.07 -12.70
CA ASP A 34 -0.19 -1.46 -14.03
C ASP A 34 -1.45 -1.67 -14.85
N ILE A 35 -1.87 -0.61 -15.54
CA ILE A 35 -2.89 -0.66 -16.57
C ILE A 35 -2.18 -0.92 -17.90
N VAL A 36 -2.58 -1.97 -18.60
CA VAL A 36 -1.89 -2.43 -19.79
C VAL A 36 -2.85 -2.57 -20.97
N ASP A 37 -2.31 -2.40 -22.17
CA ASP A 37 -2.97 -2.81 -23.41
C ASP A 37 -2.47 -4.19 -23.79
N PHE A 38 -3.37 -5.05 -24.23
CA PHE A 38 -3.04 -6.42 -24.61
C PHE A 38 -3.77 -6.90 -25.86
N GLU A 39 -3.24 -7.89 -26.51
CA GLU A 39 -3.84 -8.63 -27.61
C GLU A 39 -4.17 -10.05 -27.11
N ALA A 40 -5.32 -10.56 -27.52
CA ALA A 40 -5.72 -11.96 -27.30
C ALA A 40 -6.24 -12.52 -28.62
N ASP A 41 -5.98 -13.82 -28.86
CA ASP A 41 -6.51 -14.51 -30.03
C ASP A 41 -7.95 -14.97 -29.70
N VAL A 42 -8.91 -14.15 -30.10
CA VAL A 42 -10.34 -14.38 -29.89
C VAL A 42 -10.99 -14.67 -31.22
N GLN A 43 -11.76 -15.74 -31.29
CA GLN A 43 -12.46 -16.11 -32.53
C GLN A 43 -13.52 -15.07 -32.88
N GLU A 44 -13.71 -14.79 -34.18
CA GLU A 44 -14.62 -13.74 -34.68
C GLU A 44 -16.08 -13.92 -34.20
N ASP A 45 -16.50 -15.15 -33.98
CA ASP A 45 -17.86 -15.50 -33.53
C ASP A 45 -18.18 -15.02 -32.10
N GLN A 46 -17.16 -14.65 -31.32
CA GLN A 46 -17.28 -14.19 -29.93
C GLN A 46 -17.20 -12.66 -29.80
N MET A 47 -17.00 -11.95 -30.91
CA MET A 47 -16.97 -10.49 -30.93
C MET A 47 -18.38 -9.91 -31.09
N ASN A 48 -18.90 -9.31 -30.03
CA ASN A 48 -20.12 -8.52 -30.11
C ASN A 48 -19.81 -7.09 -30.59
N ARG A 49 -20.85 -6.34 -31.07
CA ARG A 49 -20.70 -4.93 -31.52
C ARG A 49 -20.19 -3.97 -30.45
N GLU A 50 -20.22 -4.36 -29.19
CA GLU A 50 -19.77 -3.56 -28.03
C GLU A 50 -18.39 -4.01 -27.46
N GLY A 51 -17.71 -4.95 -28.14
CA GLY A 51 -16.45 -5.53 -27.67
C GLY A 51 -16.64 -6.95 -27.11
N VAL A 52 -15.52 -7.59 -26.75
CA VAL A 52 -15.51 -8.96 -26.22
C VAL A 52 -15.88 -8.90 -24.73
N ALA A 53 -16.92 -9.63 -24.32
CA ALA A 53 -17.25 -9.77 -22.90
C ALA A 53 -16.08 -10.40 -22.13
N ALA A 54 -15.85 -9.97 -20.89
CA ALA A 54 -14.76 -10.50 -20.06
C ALA A 54 -14.84 -12.04 -19.87
N SER A 55 -16.06 -12.58 -19.80
CA SER A 55 -16.29 -14.03 -19.74
C SER A 55 -15.81 -14.78 -20.99
N ALA A 56 -15.94 -14.16 -22.18
CA ALA A 56 -15.43 -14.75 -23.42
C ALA A 56 -13.89 -14.70 -23.49
N LEU A 57 -13.27 -13.69 -22.86
CA LEU A 57 -11.81 -13.61 -22.77
C LEU A 57 -11.23 -14.72 -21.90
N SER A 58 -11.88 -15.09 -20.78
CA SER A 58 -11.40 -16.15 -19.90
C SER A 58 -11.48 -17.54 -20.53
N GLU A 59 -12.40 -17.74 -21.48
CA GLU A 59 -12.50 -19.00 -22.24
C GLU A 59 -11.41 -19.13 -23.32
N CYS A 60 -11.01 -18.00 -23.93
CA CYS A 60 -10.05 -17.98 -25.04
C CYS A 60 -8.59 -17.90 -24.55
N ILE A 61 -8.35 -17.26 -23.42
CA ILE A 61 -7.00 -17.02 -22.88
C ILE A 61 -6.64 -18.13 -21.90
N THR A 62 -5.73 -18.98 -22.31
CA THR A 62 -5.25 -20.13 -21.52
C THR A 62 -3.74 -20.08 -21.33
N LEU A 63 -3.18 -21.01 -20.55
CA LEU A 63 -1.72 -21.13 -20.41
C LEU A 63 -1.03 -21.47 -21.75
N GLU A 64 -1.73 -22.15 -22.65
CA GLU A 64 -1.24 -22.51 -23.98
C GLU A 64 -1.39 -21.36 -24.98
N ASN A 65 -2.43 -20.51 -24.78
CA ASN A 65 -2.72 -19.32 -25.58
C ASN A 65 -2.84 -18.09 -24.66
N PRO A 66 -1.74 -17.58 -24.09
CA PRO A 66 -1.79 -16.45 -23.16
C PRO A 66 -2.02 -15.12 -23.89
N ALA A 67 -2.67 -14.17 -23.22
CA ALA A 67 -2.73 -12.79 -23.70
C ALA A 67 -1.33 -12.19 -23.85
N VAL A 68 -1.16 -11.31 -24.84
CA VAL A 68 0.13 -10.67 -25.12
C VAL A 68 0.05 -9.19 -24.75
N ILE A 69 0.75 -8.78 -23.68
CA ILE A 69 0.85 -7.38 -23.28
C ILE A 69 1.66 -6.63 -24.33
N THR A 70 1.07 -5.59 -24.92
CA THR A 70 1.66 -4.79 -25.98
C THR A 70 2.17 -3.46 -25.51
N ALA A 71 1.50 -2.84 -24.49
CA ALA A 71 1.91 -1.59 -23.91
C ALA A 71 1.54 -1.50 -22.42
N VAL A 72 2.25 -0.63 -21.70
CA VAL A 72 1.92 -0.22 -20.33
C VAL A 72 1.51 1.24 -20.41
N ARG A 73 0.32 1.58 -19.87
CA ARG A 73 -0.18 2.96 -19.85
C ARG A 73 0.62 3.79 -18.82
N PRO A 74 0.63 5.13 -18.96
CA PRO A 74 1.30 6.00 -17.99
C PRO A 74 0.80 5.74 -16.57
N ARG A 75 1.73 5.62 -15.63
CA ARG A 75 1.46 5.44 -14.21
C ARG A 75 1.17 6.79 -13.57
N SER A 76 0.15 6.87 -12.69
CA SER A 76 -0.10 8.04 -11.85
C SER A 76 0.95 8.19 -10.75
N ASN A 77 1.31 7.06 -10.15
CA ASN A 77 2.35 6.92 -9.13
C ASN A 77 2.88 5.48 -9.12
N TYR A 78 3.90 5.24 -8.33
CA TYR A 78 4.46 3.89 -8.11
C TYR A 78 5.36 3.89 -6.90
N ILE A 79 5.65 2.71 -6.35
CA ILE A 79 6.65 2.52 -5.29
C ILE A 79 7.74 1.57 -5.80
N ILE A 80 9.00 1.90 -5.48
CA ILE A 80 10.16 1.11 -5.88
C ILE A 80 10.87 0.49 -4.67
N ARG A 81 11.57 -0.60 -4.94
CA ARG A 81 12.57 -1.18 -4.07
C ARG A 81 13.95 -1.05 -4.73
N LYS A 82 14.93 -0.56 -4.00
CA LYS A 82 16.31 -0.56 -4.46
C LYS A 82 16.87 -1.98 -4.38
N SER A 83 17.59 -2.40 -5.42
CA SER A 83 18.36 -3.65 -5.36
C SER A 83 19.47 -3.51 -4.31
N THR A 84 19.62 -4.52 -3.44
CA THR A 84 20.68 -4.55 -2.41
C THR A 84 22.08 -4.73 -2.99
N ASN A 85 22.18 -5.13 -4.25
CA ASN A 85 23.43 -5.29 -4.95
C ASN A 85 23.69 -4.06 -5.82
N LEU A 86 24.69 -3.22 -5.47
CA LEU A 86 25.46 -2.21 -6.22
C LEU A 86 24.97 -1.73 -7.62
N SER A 87 23.82 -2.20 -8.11
CA SER A 87 23.25 -1.80 -9.38
C SER A 87 22.37 -0.57 -9.20
N ARG A 88 22.51 0.41 -10.08
CA ARG A 88 21.59 1.55 -10.24
C ARG A 88 20.16 1.14 -10.65
N GLN A 89 19.83 -0.13 -10.47
CA GLN A 89 18.56 -0.71 -10.91
C GLN A 89 17.56 -0.71 -9.78
N SER A 90 16.41 -0.10 -10.02
CA SER A 90 15.25 -0.13 -9.15
C SER A 90 14.24 -1.16 -9.64
N HIS A 91 13.49 -1.74 -8.72
CA HIS A 91 12.39 -2.66 -9.04
C HIS A 91 11.07 -2.01 -8.59
N ILE A 92 10.14 -1.82 -9.52
CA ILE A 92 8.83 -1.27 -9.18
C ILE A 92 8.03 -2.37 -8.49
N ILE A 93 7.58 -2.08 -7.27
CA ILE A 93 6.80 -2.97 -6.44
C ILE A 93 5.34 -2.96 -6.88
N ALA A 94 4.77 -1.77 -6.93
CA ALA A 94 3.38 -1.53 -7.32
C ALA A 94 3.23 -0.17 -7.97
N ALA A 95 2.20 0.00 -8.78
CA ALA A 95 1.86 1.21 -9.50
C ALA A 95 0.37 1.55 -9.38
N ASN A 96 0.02 2.81 -9.67
CA ASN A 96 -1.35 3.32 -9.67
C ASN A 96 -2.07 3.08 -8.33
N LEU A 97 -1.35 3.38 -7.25
CA LEU A 97 -1.82 3.21 -5.87
C LEU A 97 -2.70 4.38 -5.46
N ASP A 98 -3.86 4.10 -4.91
CA ASP A 98 -4.74 5.13 -4.31
C ASP A 98 -4.31 5.47 -2.89
N ARG A 99 -3.76 4.48 -2.14
CA ARG A 99 -3.33 4.69 -0.76
C ARG A 99 -2.34 3.62 -0.28
N ALA A 100 -1.42 4.04 0.60
CA ALA A 100 -0.56 3.14 1.35
C ALA A 100 -1.07 3.02 2.80
N PHE A 101 -1.25 1.80 3.29
CA PHE A 101 -1.57 1.49 4.68
C PHE A 101 -0.30 0.97 5.37
N LEU A 102 0.23 1.78 6.27
CA LEU A 102 1.44 1.47 7.01
C LEU A 102 1.04 0.80 8.33
N VAL A 103 1.10 -0.53 8.37
CA VAL A 103 0.68 -1.31 9.54
C VAL A 103 1.81 -1.34 10.56
N ILE A 104 1.52 -0.84 11.74
CA ILE A 104 2.46 -0.77 12.87
C ILE A 104 1.82 -1.26 14.16
N THR A 105 2.65 -1.43 15.18
CA THR A 105 2.26 -1.71 16.56
C THR A 105 3.14 -0.87 17.50
N LEU A 106 2.56 -0.38 18.59
CA LEU A 106 3.32 0.33 19.63
C LEU A 106 4.21 -0.64 20.42
N ASP A 107 3.69 -1.86 20.62
CA ASP A 107 4.40 -2.97 21.23
C ASP A 107 4.03 -4.28 20.52
N PHE A 108 4.76 -5.36 20.80
CA PHE A 108 4.47 -6.75 20.33
C PHE A 108 4.46 -6.97 18.79
N PRO A 109 5.47 -6.55 17.99
CA PRO A 109 6.73 -5.91 18.35
C PRO A 109 6.63 -4.37 18.33
N GLN A 110 7.47 -3.69 19.10
CA GLN A 110 7.61 -2.25 19.03
C GLN A 110 8.19 -1.83 17.68
N VAL A 111 7.49 -0.95 16.97
CA VAL A 111 7.97 -0.34 15.73
C VAL A 111 8.65 0.99 16.05
N LYS A 112 9.90 1.16 15.62
CA LYS A 112 10.65 2.40 15.83
C LYS A 112 10.11 3.53 14.96
N LEU A 113 9.86 4.71 15.53
CA LEU A 113 9.34 5.87 14.81
C LEU A 113 10.20 6.27 13.59
N PRO A 114 11.56 6.28 13.65
CA PRO A 114 12.36 6.59 12.46
C PRO A 114 12.14 5.63 11.28
N PHE A 115 11.75 4.39 11.55
CA PHE A 115 11.38 3.46 10.48
C PHE A 115 10.04 3.84 9.84
N LEU A 116 9.02 4.17 10.65
CA LEU A 116 7.72 4.63 10.15
C LEU A 116 7.88 5.94 9.36
N ASP A 117 8.65 6.90 9.90
CA ASP A 117 8.91 8.17 9.25
C ASP A 117 9.56 8.01 7.87
N ARG A 118 10.48 7.05 7.75
CA ARG A 118 11.09 6.71 6.45
C ARG A 118 10.06 6.16 5.46
N LEU A 119 9.11 5.33 5.91
CA LEU A 119 8.03 4.85 5.06
C LEU A 119 7.14 5.99 4.59
N LEU A 120 6.79 6.92 5.50
CA LEU A 120 5.99 8.10 5.20
C LEU A 120 6.68 8.99 4.17
N VAL A 121 7.95 9.33 4.39
CA VAL A 121 8.76 10.10 3.42
C VAL A 121 8.80 9.40 2.05
N THR A 122 8.91 8.07 2.02
CA THR A 122 8.85 7.34 0.75
C THR A 122 7.50 7.49 0.07
N CYS A 123 6.40 7.43 0.81
CA CYS A 123 5.06 7.65 0.27
C CYS A 123 4.92 9.07 -0.32
N GLU A 124 5.42 10.10 0.38
CA GLU A 124 5.42 11.48 -0.11
C GLU A 124 6.24 11.63 -1.41
N VAL A 125 7.46 11.06 -1.45
CA VAL A 125 8.33 11.11 -2.65
C VAL A 125 7.64 10.54 -3.88
N TYR A 126 6.88 9.48 -3.72
CA TYR A 126 6.18 8.81 -4.82
C TYR A 126 4.72 9.25 -4.99
N ASN A 127 4.30 10.30 -4.27
CA ASN A 127 2.95 10.85 -4.31
C ASN A 127 1.87 9.77 -4.08
N VAL A 128 2.06 8.95 -3.04
CA VAL A 128 1.10 7.93 -2.59
C VAL A 128 0.54 8.35 -1.23
N PRO A 129 -0.75 8.72 -1.12
CA PRO A 129 -1.34 9.08 0.16
C PRO A 129 -1.17 7.96 1.18
N ALA A 130 -0.72 8.29 2.40
CA ALA A 130 -0.50 7.31 3.45
C ALA A 130 -1.57 7.37 4.55
N THR A 131 -1.87 6.21 5.14
CA THR A 131 -2.65 6.06 6.37
C THR A 131 -1.90 5.10 7.28
N ILE A 132 -1.75 5.47 8.53
CA ILE A 132 -1.12 4.63 9.54
C ILE A 132 -2.21 3.73 10.13
N VAL A 133 -1.93 2.42 10.19
CA VAL A 133 -2.83 1.43 10.78
C VAL A 133 -2.17 0.90 12.06
N LEU A 134 -2.66 1.37 13.19
CA LEU A 134 -2.20 0.93 14.51
C LEU A 134 -2.94 -0.35 14.88
N ASN A 135 -2.27 -1.49 14.68
CA ASN A 135 -2.85 -2.81 14.90
C ASN A 135 -2.57 -3.33 16.31
N LYS A 136 -3.33 -4.34 16.72
CA LYS A 136 -3.29 -5.00 18.04
C LYS A 136 -3.74 -4.07 19.18
N CYS A 137 -4.71 -3.19 18.91
CA CYS A 137 -5.24 -2.27 19.92
C CYS A 137 -5.83 -3.01 21.14
N ASP A 138 -6.23 -4.29 20.98
CA ASP A 138 -6.68 -5.18 22.04
C ASP A 138 -5.60 -5.51 23.09
N LEU A 139 -4.32 -5.32 22.76
CA LEU A 139 -3.20 -5.57 23.66
C LEU A 139 -2.75 -4.32 24.44
N TYR A 140 -3.33 -3.15 24.14
CA TYR A 140 -2.93 -1.89 24.77
C TYR A 140 -3.79 -1.62 26.01
N GLY A 141 -3.22 -1.88 27.20
CA GLY A 141 -3.82 -1.54 28.49
C GLY A 141 -3.57 -0.09 28.90
N LEU A 142 -3.93 0.22 30.16
CA LEU A 142 -3.75 1.58 30.73
C LEU A 142 -2.30 2.08 30.66
N GLU A 143 -1.33 1.17 30.71
CA GLU A 143 0.09 1.47 30.59
C GLU A 143 0.50 1.99 29.19
N HIS A 144 -0.34 1.81 28.19
CA HIS A 144 -0.09 2.28 26.83
C HIS A 144 -0.85 3.57 26.48
N GLU A 145 -1.72 4.08 27.35
CA GLU A 145 -2.57 5.25 27.05
C GLU A 145 -1.75 6.49 26.67
N ASP A 146 -0.75 6.84 27.46
CA ASP A 146 0.11 7.99 27.18
C ASP A 146 0.88 7.81 25.85
N MET A 147 1.35 6.60 25.59
CA MET A 147 2.06 6.29 24.34
C MET A 147 1.12 6.38 23.13
N ARG A 148 -0.11 5.89 23.24
CA ARG A 148 -1.15 5.99 22.20
C ARG A 148 -1.50 7.46 21.92
N ALA A 149 -1.77 8.24 22.98
CA ALA A 149 -2.09 9.65 22.86
C ALA A 149 -0.96 10.44 22.18
N ALA A 150 0.27 10.25 22.64
CA ALA A 150 1.43 10.87 22.01
C ALA A 150 1.63 10.45 20.55
N PHE A 151 1.38 9.17 20.23
CA PHE A 151 1.46 8.68 18.87
C PHE A 151 0.45 9.37 17.93
N HIS A 152 -0.81 9.51 18.36
CA HIS A 152 -1.83 10.23 17.61
C HIS A 152 -1.45 11.70 17.43
N GLU A 153 -1.02 12.38 18.50
CA GLU A 153 -0.60 13.79 18.46
C GLU A 153 0.54 14.00 17.44
N ILE A 154 1.55 13.13 17.44
CA ILE A 154 2.69 13.22 16.54
C ILE A 154 2.26 13.09 15.07
N TYR A 155 1.48 12.06 14.75
CA TYR A 155 1.22 11.72 13.34
C TYR A 155 0.00 12.42 12.76
N GLU A 156 -1.07 12.59 13.52
CA GLU A 156 -2.23 13.38 13.08
C GLU A 156 -1.88 14.88 13.01
N GLY A 157 -1.04 15.38 13.94
CA GLY A 157 -0.46 16.71 13.87
C GLY A 157 0.41 16.94 12.63
N ALA A 158 1.10 15.91 12.15
CA ALA A 158 1.86 15.93 10.91
C ALA A 158 0.98 15.72 9.64
N GLY A 159 -0.34 15.50 9.80
CA GLY A 159 -1.29 15.34 8.70
C GLY A 159 -1.53 13.90 8.25
N TYR A 160 -1.04 12.90 8.98
CA TYR A 160 -1.25 11.49 8.65
C TYR A 160 -2.39 10.89 9.47
N PRO A 161 -3.48 10.42 8.83
CA PRO A 161 -4.55 9.75 9.54
C PRO A 161 -4.07 8.48 10.23
N VAL A 162 -4.51 8.26 11.47
CA VAL A 162 -4.26 7.04 12.24
C VAL A 162 -5.56 6.27 12.41
N VAL A 163 -5.54 4.98 12.07
CA VAL A 163 -6.69 4.08 12.23
C VAL A 163 -6.29 2.94 13.16
N GLU A 164 -6.91 2.89 14.32
CA GLU A 164 -6.71 1.80 15.27
C GLU A 164 -7.55 0.57 14.91
N VAL A 165 -6.93 -0.59 15.00
CA VAL A 165 -7.57 -1.87 14.68
C VAL A 165 -7.05 -3.00 15.56
N SER A 166 -7.86 -4.04 15.70
CA SER A 166 -7.40 -5.34 16.14
C SER A 166 -7.81 -6.40 15.13
N ALA A 167 -6.85 -7.00 14.46
CA ALA A 167 -7.09 -8.13 13.60
C ALA A 167 -7.58 -9.38 14.37
N HIS A 168 -7.37 -9.42 15.69
CA HIS A 168 -7.75 -10.52 16.56
C HIS A 168 -9.20 -10.43 17.02
N THR A 169 -9.63 -9.25 17.48
CA THR A 169 -10.99 -9.04 17.99
C THR A 169 -11.97 -8.55 16.92
N GLY A 170 -11.46 -8.04 15.80
CA GLY A 170 -12.26 -7.40 14.74
C GLY A 170 -12.54 -5.92 14.98
N GLU A 171 -12.09 -5.34 16.08
CA GLU A 171 -12.24 -3.92 16.37
C GLU A 171 -11.62 -3.06 15.27
N GLY A 172 -12.35 -2.04 14.78
CA GLY A 172 -11.91 -1.14 13.73
C GLY A 172 -11.80 -1.73 12.32
N VAL A 173 -11.93 -3.07 12.16
CA VAL A 173 -11.74 -3.75 10.86
C VAL A 173 -12.79 -3.34 9.84
N ASP A 174 -14.05 -3.14 10.23
CA ASP A 174 -15.10 -2.70 9.29
C ASP A 174 -14.85 -1.28 8.77
N ARG A 175 -14.38 -0.38 9.63
CA ARG A 175 -13.95 0.97 9.22
C ARG A 175 -12.79 0.87 8.23
N LEU A 176 -11.77 0.09 8.56
CA LEU A 176 -10.63 -0.11 7.65
C LEU A 176 -11.06 -0.71 6.32
N ARG A 177 -12.01 -1.67 6.31
CA ARG A 177 -12.58 -2.26 5.08
C ARG A 177 -13.25 -1.21 4.20
N ALA A 178 -14.00 -0.28 4.79
CA ALA A 178 -14.64 0.81 4.06
C ALA A 178 -13.60 1.78 3.45
N ILE A 179 -12.49 2.04 4.15
CA ILE A 179 -11.40 2.87 3.64
C ILE A 179 -10.65 2.15 2.50
N VAL A 180 -10.31 0.88 2.67
CA VAL A 180 -9.61 0.04 1.67
C VAL A 180 -10.44 -0.14 0.40
N SER A 181 -11.76 -0.08 0.50
CA SER A 181 -12.65 -0.11 -0.67
C SER A 181 -12.85 1.25 -1.34
N GLY A 182 -12.26 2.31 -0.82
CA GLY A 182 -12.41 3.67 -1.31
C GLY A 182 -13.74 4.33 -0.98
N LYS A 183 -14.67 3.67 -0.25
CA LYS A 183 -15.99 4.21 0.12
C LYS A 183 -15.91 5.29 1.20
N MET A 184 -14.86 5.24 2.01
CA MET A 184 -14.65 6.12 3.16
C MET A 184 -13.24 6.71 3.11
N LEU A 185 -13.09 7.95 3.52
CA LEU A 185 -11.79 8.55 3.78
C LEU A 185 -11.25 8.09 5.14
N ALA A 186 -9.97 8.27 5.36
CA ALA A 186 -9.33 7.81 6.59
C ALA A 186 -9.80 8.57 7.85
N ASP A 187 -10.29 9.80 7.71
CA ASP A 187 -10.92 10.59 8.77
C ASP A 187 -12.32 10.06 9.16
N GLY A 188 -12.85 9.10 8.42
CA GLY A 188 -14.16 8.50 8.64
C GLY A 188 -15.30 9.16 7.87
N SER A 189 -15.03 10.18 7.07
CA SER A 189 -16.04 10.81 6.21
C SER A 189 -16.29 9.97 4.94
N PRO A 190 -17.47 10.07 4.32
CA PRO A 190 -17.71 9.46 3.03
C PRO A 190 -16.76 10.01 1.96
N ASN A 191 -16.23 9.13 1.10
CA ASN A 191 -15.42 9.57 -0.02
C ASN A 191 -16.32 10.07 -1.18
N GLY A 192 -16.36 11.38 -1.40
CA GLY A 192 -17.15 12.01 -2.45
C GLY A 192 -16.68 11.66 -3.87
N ASP A 193 -15.42 11.26 -4.03
CA ASP A 193 -14.83 10.86 -5.32
C ASP A 193 -14.89 9.35 -5.57
N TYR A 194 -15.69 8.64 -4.76
CA TYR A 194 -15.84 7.21 -4.89
C TYR A 194 -16.49 6.82 -6.21
N ASP A 195 -15.78 6.03 -7.01
CA ASP A 195 -16.25 5.48 -8.28
C ASP A 195 -16.28 3.94 -8.20
N PRO A 196 -17.46 3.30 -8.21
CA PRO A 196 -17.56 1.85 -8.14
C PRO A 196 -17.03 1.13 -9.40
N SER A 197 -16.87 1.83 -10.52
CA SER A 197 -16.35 1.27 -11.76
C SER A 197 -14.81 1.23 -11.79
N ARG A 198 -14.17 1.95 -10.88
CA ARG A 198 -12.72 2.03 -10.77
C ARG A 198 -12.21 1.19 -9.59
N PRO A 199 -11.14 0.39 -9.79
CA PRO A 199 -10.49 -0.29 -8.67
C PRO A 199 -9.85 0.73 -7.73
N TYR A 200 -10.02 0.53 -6.42
CA TYR A 200 -9.27 1.26 -5.41
C TYR A 200 -8.10 0.39 -4.95
N VAL A 201 -6.89 0.79 -5.30
CA VAL A 201 -5.69 -0.03 -5.11
C VAL A 201 -4.91 0.45 -3.88
N SER A 202 -4.82 -0.41 -2.87
CA SER A 202 -4.17 -0.15 -1.60
C SER A 202 -2.87 -0.94 -1.48
N LEU A 203 -1.81 -0.30 -0.98
CA LEU A 203 -0.57 -0.97 -0.61
C LEU A 203 -0.56 -1.24 0.90
N PHE A 204 -0.31 -2.48 1.33
CA PHE A 204 -0.10 -2.81 2.74
C PHE A 204 1.38 -3.04 3.01
N SER A 205 1.94 -2.26 3.94
CA SER A 205 3.34 -2.33 4.33
C SER A 205 3.51 -2.29 5.85
N GLY A 206 4.62 -2.81 6.34
CA GLY A 206 4.97 -2.83 7.77
C GLY A 206 5.97 -3.94 8.07
N VAL A 207 6.61 -3.89 9.25
CA VAL A 207 7.60 -4.89 9.66
C VAL A 207 6.97 -6.27 9.90
N SER A 208 7.83 -7.30 10.00
CA SER A 208 7.37 -8.65 10.36
C SER A 208 6.77 -8.65 11.77
N GLY A 209 5.69 -9.38 11.98
CA GLY A 209 5.06 -9.54 13.30
C GLY A 209 4.02 -8.48 13.67
N VAL A 210 3.84 -7.38 12.91
CA VAL A 210 2.80 -6.37 13.18
C VAL A 210 1.38 -6.86 12.86
N GLY A 211 1.24 -8.03 12.21
CA GLY A 211 -0.05 -8.63 11.93
C GLY A 211 -0.67 -8.29 10.58
N LYS A 212 0.14 -7.90 9.56
CA LYS A 212 -0.38 -7.61 8.20
C LYS A 212 -1.23 -8.74 7.62
N SER A 213 -0.70 -9.96 7.59
CA SER A 213 -1.42 -11.11 7.02
C SER A 213 -2.69 -11.43 7.81
N SER A 214 -2.66 -11.30 9.13
CA SER A 214 -3.85 -11.45 9.97
C SER A 214 -4.89 -10.38 9.68
N LEU A 215 -4.44 -9.14 9.44
CA LEU A 215 -5.32 -8.02 9.12
C LEU A 215 -5.96 -8.19 7.73
N ILE A 216 -5.20 -8.62 6.72
CA ILE A 216 -5.73 -8.93 5.38
C ILE A 216 -6.79 -10.04 5.47
N LYS A 217 -6.53 -11.08 6.28
CA LYS A 217 -7.49 -12.15 6.53
C LYS A 217 -8.73 -11.68 7.31
N ALA A 218 -8.59 -10.72 8.23
CA ALA A 218 -9.71 -10.11 8.94
C ALA A 218 -10.56 -9.22 8.03
N LEU A 219 -9.94 -8.54 7.06
CA LEU A 219 -10.63 -7.77 6.02
C LEU A 219 -11.45 -8.66 5.09
N ASP A 220 -10.91 -9.80 4.68
CA ASP A 220 -11.61 -10.80 3.87
C ASP A 220 -11.11 -12.20 4.23
N PRO A 221 -11.89 -13.01 5.00
CA PRO A 221 -11.51 -14.36 5.40
C PRO A 221 -11.30 -15.35 4.24
N SER A 222 -11.78 -15.03 3.03
CA SER A 222 -11.54 -15.87 1.85
C SER A 222 -10.12 -15.73 1.31
N LEU A 223 -9.39 -14.69 1.74
CA LEU A 223 -8.01 -14.47 1.35
C LEU A 223 -7.07 -15.32 2.20
N ASP A 224 -6.09 -15.91 1.56
CA ASP A 224 -4.99 -16.62 2.21
C ASP A 224 -3.67 -15.95 1.83
N PRO A 225 -3.36 -14.79 2.45
CA PRO A 225 -2.09 -14.14 2.21
C PRO A 225 -1.00 -15.10 2.69
N ARG A 226 -0.11 -15.49 1.77
CA ARG A 226 1.01 -16.36 2.11
C ARG A 226 1.80 -15.68 3.22
N VAL A 227 1.74 -16.25 4.40
CA VAL A 227 2.66 -15.88 5.50
C VAL A 227 4.04 -16.25 4.96
N GLY A 228 4.78 -15.24 4.52
CA GLY A 228 6.14 -15.45 4.08
C GLY A 228 6.90 -16.05 5.25
N GLU A 229 7.04 -17.36 5.29
CA GLU A 229 8.14 -17.97 5.99
C GLU A 229 9.39 -17.29 5.44
N ILE A 230 10.02 -16.49 6.29
CA ILE A 230 11.38 -16.07 6.06
C ILE A 230 12.14 -17.39 6.06
N SER A 231 12.34 -17.97 4.88
CA SER A 231 13.31 -19.03 4.74
C SER A 231 14.65 -18.39 5.10
N ASP A 232 15.08 -18.61 6.32
CA ASP A 232 16.47 -18.46 6.78
C ASP A 232 17.38 -19.48 6.05
N ALA A 233 17.12 -19.70 4.78
CA ALA A 233 18.03 -20.41 3.89
C ALA A 233 19.10 -19.41 3.46
N HIS A 234 20.06 -19.17 4.33
CA HIS A 234 21.42 -18.80 3.96
C HIS A 234 22.02 -19.93 3.10
N GLU A 235 21.54 -20.07 1.89
CA GLU A 235 22.25 -20.81 0.87
C GLU A 235 22.52 -19.88 -0.31
N GLN A 236 23.81 -19.67 -0.53
CA GLN A 236 24.42 -18.90 -1.59
C GLN A 236 23.82 -19.25 -2.96
N GLY A 237 23.31 -18.25 -3.69
CA GLY A 237 23.30 -18.30 -5.14
C GLY A 237 21.97 -18.52 -5.85
N ARG A 238 20.78 -18.39 -5.22
CA ARG A 238 19.50 -18.32 -5.95
C ARG A 238 18.82 -16.97 -5.73
N HIS A 239 18.65 -16.22 -6.81
CA HIS A 239 17.78 -15.03 -6.85
C HIS A 239 16.35 -15.46 -6.48
N THR A 240 15.96 -15.24 -5.23
CA THR A 240 14.57 -15.41 -4.82
C THR A 240 13.81 -14.20 -5.35
N THR A 241 13.15 -14.35 -6.48
CA THR A 241 12.25 -13.35 -7.03
C THR A 241 11.09 -13.18 -6.03
N THR A 242 11.05 -12.07 -5.31
CA THR A 242 9.92 -11.74 -4.45
C THR A 242 8.75 -11.39 -5.36
N PHE A 243 7.73 -12.24 -5.40
CA PHE A 243 6.49 -11.96 -6.13
C PHE A 243 5.61 -11.09 -5.24
N TYR A 244 5.12 -9.98 -5.79
CA TYR A 244 4.09 -9.16 -5.17
C TYR A 244 2.74 -9.64 -5.69
N GLU A 245 1.77 -9.82 -4.80
CA GLU A 245 0.44 -10.30 -5.13
C GLU A 245 -0.58 -9.22 -4.84
N MET A 246 -1.61 -9.14 -5.71
CA MET A 246 -2.75 -8.26 -5.53
C MET A 246 -3.97 -9.12 -5.20
N TYR A 247 -4.62 -8.80 -4.10
CA TYR A 247 -5.82 -9.47 -3.61
C TYR A 247 -7.03 -8.57 -3.79
N ARG A 248 -8.14 -9.12 -4.28
CA ARG A 248 -9.43 -8.45 -4.28
C ARG A 248 -10.09 -8.64 -2.92
N VAL A 249 -10.45 -7.54 -2.25
CA VAL A 249 -11.19 -7.56 -0.99
C VAL A 249 -12.68 -7.45 -1.28
N ARG A 250 -13.44 -8.43 -0.86
CA ARG A 250 -14.90 -8.40 -0.97
C ARG A 250 -15.48 -7.50 0.11
N THR A 251 -16.36 -6.58 -0.30
CA THR A 251 -16.94 -5.60 0.63
C THR A 251 -18.43 -5.85 0.89
N ASP A 252 -18.99 -6.97 0.40
CA ASP A 252 -20.41 -7.26 0.46
C ASP A 252 -20.84 -7.68 1.87
N LYS A 253 -21.98 -7.16 2.31
CA LYS A 253 -22.58 -7.38 3.63
C LYS A 253 -23.03 -8.82 3.92
N GLN A 254 -22.68 -9.82 3.11
CA GLN A 254 -23.06 -11.22 3.31
C GLN A 254 -22.04 -12.06 4.09
N MET A 255 -21.09 -11.42 4.77
CA MET A 255 -20.33 -12.10 5.81
C MET A 255 -21.12 -12.04 7.11
N SER A 256 -22.16 -12.83 7.22
CA SER A 256 -22.74 -13.17 8.52
C SER A 256 -21.63 -13.83 9.35
N TYR A 257 -21.23 -13.17 10.42
CA TYR A 257 -20.47 -13.79 11.48
C TYR A 257 -21.22 -15.05 11.90
N HIS A 258 -20.68 -16.22 11.59
CA HIS A 258 -21.07 -17.42 12.30
C HIS A 258 -20.51 -17.29 13.74
N SER A 259 -21.26 -16.63 14.60
CA SER A 259 -21.13 -16.86 16.02
C SER A 259 -21.55 -18.31 16.25
N GLN A 260 -20.65 -19.10 16.79
CA GLN A 260 -20.91 -20.49 17.20
C GLN A 260 -21.85 -20.57 18.43
N TYR A 261 -22.99 -19.95 18.39
CA TYR A 261 -24.10 -20.12 19.34
C TYR A 261 -25.35 -19.57 18.67
N ASP A 262 -26.18 -20.48 18.11
CA ASP A 262 -27.62 -20.56 18.22
C ASP A 262 -28.21 -21.39 17.08
N ASP A 263 -28.74 -22.56 17.44
CA ASP A 263 -29.63 -23.39 16.62
C ASP A 263 -30.93 -22.64 16.38
N VAL A 264 -31.03 -21.95 15.24
CA VAL A 264 -32.31 -21.49 14.69
C VAL A 264 -32.33 -21.79 13.19
N GLU A 265 -33.34 -22.58 12.80
CA GLU A 265 -33.63 -22.97 11.42
C GLU A 265 -33.58 -21.75 10.49
N GLN A 266 -32.64 -21.79 9.52
CA GLN A 266 -32.50 -20.76 8.50
C GLN A 266 -33.36 -21.07 7.27
N PRO A 267 -33.96 -20.05 6.63
CA PRO A 267 -34.59 -20.24 5.33
C PRO A 267 -33.54 -20.51 4.26
N GLU A 268 -33.83 -21.40 3.33
CA GLU A 268 -33.01 -21.81 2.19
C GLU A 268 -32.35 -20.59 1.49
N PRO A 269 -31.06 -20.67 1.14
CA PRO A 269 -30.39 -19.60 0.40
C PRO A 269 -30.96 -19.49 -0.99
N SER A 270 -31.70 -18.44 -1.26
CA SER A 270 -32.13 -18.10 -2.61
C SER A 270 -30.90 -17.85 -3.47
N ALA A 271 -30.78 -18.56 -4.59
CA ALA A 271 -29.70 -18.47 -5.55
C ALA A 271 -29.37 -17.02 -5.87
N CYS A 272 -28.12 -16.60 -5.51
CA CYS A 272 -27.58 -15.31 -5.91
C CYS A 272 -27.50 -15.28 -7.45
N HIS A 273 -28.28 -14.41 -8.07
CA HIS A 273 -28.14 -14.10 -9.49
C HIS A 273 -26.75 -13.42 -9.69
N PRO A 274 -25.95 -13.86 -10.68
CA PRO A 274 -24.60 -13.31 -10.95
C PRO A 274 -24.61 -11.80 -11.24
N ASP A 275 -25.75 -11.26 -11.67
CA ASP A 275 -25.87 -9.86 -12.13
C ASP A 275 -26.10 -8.82 -11.01
N ARG A 276 -26.06 -9.20 -9.72
CA ARG A 276 -26.27 -8.28 -8.59
C ARG A 276 -25.06 -8.07 -7.68
N CYS A 277 -23.89 -8.50 -8.08
CA CYS A 277 -22.65 -8.18 -7.35
C CYS A 277 -22.07 -6.83 -7.79
N GLU A 278 -22.87 -5.77 -7.72
CA GLU A 278 -22.41 -4.38 -7.84
C GLU A 278 -21.72 -3.93 -6.53
N GLY A 279 -20.75 -4.69 -6.07
CA GLY A 279 -19.89 -4.32 -4.96
C GLY A 279 -18.57 -3.78 -5.48
N SER A 280 -18.29 -2.50 -5.24
CA SER A 280 -16.93 -1.99 -5.46
C SER A 280 -15.94 -2.85 -4.72
N SER A 281 -14.87 -3.18 -5.40
CA SER A 281 -13.82 -4.02 -4.84
C SER A 281 -12.62 -3.16 -4.53
N GLY A 282 -12.21 -3.15 -3.27
CA GLY A 282 -10.88 -2.73 -2.89
C GLY A 282 -9.86 -3.77 -3.30
N PHE A 283 -8.67 -3.33 -3.61
CA PHE A 283 -7.56 -4.21 -3.94
C PHE A 283 -6.41 -3.94 -2.99
N ILE A 284 -5.79 -4.99 -2.48
CA ILE A 284 -4.63 -4.92 -1.60
C ILE A 284 -3.43 -5.51 -2.33
N VAL A 285 -2.36 -4.73 -2.45
CA VAL A 285 -1.04 -5.22 -2.79
C VAL A 285 -0.29 -5.49 -1.50
N ASP A 286 -0.04 -6.76 -1.19
CA ASP A 286 0.78 -7.13 -0.04
C ASP A 286 2.26 -7.09 -0.40
N THR A 287 3.03 -6.46 0.48
CA THR A 287 4.48 -6.38 0.34
C THR A 287 5.12 -7.14 1.50
N PRO A 288 5.46 -8.43 1.31
CA PRO A 288 6.05 -9.21 2.37
C PRO A 288 7.39 -8.60 2.81
N GLY A 289 7.47 -8.27 4.11
CA GLY A 289 8.72 -7.94 4.82
C GLY A 289 9.60 -6.88 4.15
N LEU A 290 9.06 -5.72 3.78
CA LEU A 290 9.86 -4.63 3.22
C LEU A 290 10.87 -4.10 4.25
N ARG A 291 12.03 -4.73 4.31
CA ARG A 291 13.20 -4.26 5.07
C ARG A 291 13.94 -3.09 4.40
N GLY A 292 13.35 -2.45 3.40
CA GLY A 292 14.05 -1.41 2.65
C GLY A 292 13.19 -0.65 1.65
N PHE A 293 12.29 0.18 2.12
CA PHE A 293 12.01 1.39 1.39
C PHE A 293 13.27 2.26 1.52
N GLY A 294 14.14 2.21 0.51
CA GLY A 294 15.26 3.14 0.45
C GLY A 294 14.75 4.49 0.00
N LEU A 295 15.19 5.55 0.66
CA LEU A 295 15.14 6.90 0.09
C LEU A 295 16.05 6.90 -1.14
N VAL A 296 15.48 6.52 -2.31
CA VAL A 296 16.25 6.38 -3.54
C VAL A 296 16.37 7.75 -4.16
N ASP A 297 17.61 8.17 -4.37
CA ASP A 297 17.98 9.38 -5.12
C ASP A 297 17.52 10.73 -4.56
N LEU A 298 17.11 10.83 -3.28
CA LEU A 298 16.85 12.09 -2.62
C LEU A 298 18.17 12.77 -2.26
N LYS A 299 18.29 14.06 -2.60
CA LYS A 299 19.35 14.91 -2.09
C LYS A 299 19.03 15.29 -0.63
N LYS A 300 20.08 15.51 0.17
CA LYS A 300 19.91 15.91 1.58
C LYS A 300 19.01 17.13 1.74
N GLU A 301 19.17 18.09 0.85
CA GLU A 301 18.43 19.36 0.84
C GLU A 301 16.94 19.19 0.52
N GLU A 302 16.57 18.05 -0.07
CA GLU A 302 15.19 17.76 -0.48
C GLU A 302 14.41 16.97 0.59
N ILE A 303 15.07 16.33 1.58
CA ILE A 303 14.41 15.44 2.55
C ILE A 303 13.34 16.20 3.35
N ALA A 304 13.62 17.44 3.78
CA ALA A 304 12.66 18.24 4.55
C ALA A 304 11.36 18.53 3.79
N LEU A 305 11.41 18.56 2.44
CA LEU A 305 10.24 18.81 1.59
C LEU A 305 9.21 17.67 1.67
N TYR A 306 9.62 16.50 2.14
CA TYR A 306 8.79 15.30 2.28
C TYR A 306 8.36 15.04 3.74
N PHE A 307 8.47 16.07 4.60
CA PHE A 307 7.84 16.15 5.90
C PHE A 307 6.80 17.27 5.81
N PRO A 308 5.50 16.98 5.65
CA PRO A 308 4.46 17.98 5.37
C PRO A 308 4.44 19.14 6.37
N GLU A 309 4.62 18.82 7.66
CA GLU A 309 4.68 19.79 8.75
C GLU A 309 5.91 20.70 8.65
N MET A 310 7.06 20.15 8.25
CA MET A 310 8.28 20.93 8.04
C MET A 310 8.20 21.76 6.76
N LEU A 311 7.65 21.21 5.68
CA LEU A 311 7.44 21.91 4.42
C LEU A 311 6.61 23.19 4.67
N LYS A 312 5.48 23.06 5.38
CA LYS A 312 4.63 24.18 5.76
C LYS A 312 5.35 25.23 6.60
N ALA A 313 6.09 24.81 7.62
CA ALA A 313 6.85 25.73 8.47
C ALA A 313 8.00 26.41 7.71
N SER A 314 8.63 25.73 6.74
CA SER A 314 9.78 26.18 5.98
C SER A 314 9.52 27.43 5.14
N GLU A 315 8.25 27.71 4.78
CA GLU A 315 7.85 28.92 4.06
C GLU A 315 8.24 30.21 4.78
N ASN A 316 8.37 30.13 6.12
CA ASN A 316 8.73 31.26 6.99
C ASN A 316 10.23 31.26 7.36
N CYS A 317 11.06 30.37 6.79
CA CYS A 317 12.49 30.40 7.04
C CYS A 317 13.16 31.64 6.46
N ARG A 318 14.12 32.19 7.21
CA ARG A 318 14.89 33.37 6.78
C ARG A 318 15.73 33.10 5.53
N PHE A 319 16.17 31.86 5.32
CA PHE A 319 17.06 31.46 4.23
C PHE A 319 16.38 30.42 3.34
N THR A 320 16.67 30.51 2.05
CA THR A 320 16.24 29.52 1.03
C THR A 320 17.44 29.24 0.12
N PRO A 321 17.97 28.01 0.09
CA PRO A 321 17.53 26.82 0.84
C PRO A 321 17.91 26.89 2.33
N CYS A 322 17.12 26.21 3.19
CA CYS A 322 17.39 26.01 4.59
C CYS A 322 17.46 24.51 4.88
N THR A 323 18.48 24.05 5.59
CA THR A 323 18.62 22.64 5.98
C THR A 323 18.01 22.37 7.36
N HIS A 324 17.47 23.40 8.01
CA HIS A 324 16.81 23.34 9.32
C HIS A 324 17.70 22.75 10.44
N THR A 325 19.01 22.83 10.28
CA THR A 325 19.99 22.29 11.25
C THR A 325 20.64 23.39 12.07
N HIS A 326 21.36 24.31 11.44
CA HIS A 326 22.19 25.33 12.12
C HIS A 326 21.86 26.77 11.70
N GLU A 327 20.98 26.97 10.73
CA GLU A 327 20.65 28.28 10.20
C GLU A 327 19.93 29.14 11.27
N PRO A 328 20.35 30.40 11.46
CA PRO A 328 19.66 31.33 12.36
C PRO A 328 18.34 31.81 11.76
N GLY A 329 17.30 31.91 12.58
CA GLY A 329 15.95 32.31 12.14
C GLY A 329 15.27 31.23 11.29
N CYS A 330 15.51 29.97 11.61
CA CYS A 330 14.86 28.82 10.99
C CYS A 330 13.47 28.60 11.63
N ALA A 331 12.41 28.80 10.86
CA ALA A 331 11.03 28.63 11.34
C ALA A 331 10.68 27.18 11.71
N VAL A 332 11.31 26.19 11.06
CA VAL A 332 11.12 24.77 11.44
C VAL A 332 11.67 24.52 12.85
N LYS A 333 12.87 25.04 13.17
CA LYS A 333 13.42 24.89 14.53
C LYS A 333 12.58 25.60 15.58
N GLU A 334 12.09 26.80 15.27
CA GLU A 334 11.19 27.54 16.13
C GLU A 334 9.88 26.75 16.37
N ALA A 335 9.30 26.16 15.33
CA ALA A 335 8.12 25.31 15.44
C ALA A 335 8.37 24.05 16.30
N VAL A 336 9.58 23.46 16.23
CA VAL A 336 9.97 22.35 17.11
C VAL A 336 10.11 22.82 18.56
N GLU A 337 10.74 23.98 18.80
CA GLU A 337 10.91 24.56 20.15
C GLU A 337 9.54 24.92 20.80
N ASN A 338 8.58 25.36 19.99
CA ASN A 338 7.21 25.69 20.43
C ASN A 338 6.30 24.46 20.59
N GLY A 339 6.73 23.28 20.10
CA GLY A 339 5.91 22.06 20.11
C GLY A 339 4.92 21.94 18.96
N ASP A 340 4.94 22.85 17.98
CA ASP A 340 4.10 22.78 16.76
C ASP A 340 4.54 21.64 15.83
N ILE A 341 5.82 21.27 15.89
CA ILE A 341 6.39 20.10 15.22
C ILE A 341 6.98 19.17 16.28
N SER A 342 6.62 17.89 16.22
CA SER A 342 7.14 16.89 17.15
C SER A 342 8.67 16.77 17.05
N TYR A 343 9.34 16.76 18.22
CA TYR A 343 10.78 16.52 18.30
C TYR A 343 11.16 15.14 17.74
N ASP A 344 10.33 14.12 17.90
CA ASP A 344 10.58 12.78 17.37
C ASP A 344 10.64 12.77 15.84
N ARG A 345 9.71 13.50 15.20
CA ARG A 345 9.69 13.67 13.75
C ARG A 345 10.91 14.43 13.26
N TYR A 346 11.26 15.52 13.96
CA TYR A 346 12.46 16.29 13.66
C TYR A 346 13.74 15.47 13.88
N SER A 347 13.81 14.67 14.94
CA SER A 347 14.92 13.74 15.20
C SER A 347 15.06 12.69 14.10
N SER A 348 13.95 12.14 13.60
CA SER A 348 13.94 11.22 12.46
C SER A 348 14.48 11.89 11.20
N TYR A 349 14.10 13.14 10.94
CA TYR A 349 14.63 13.94 9.83
C TYR A 349 16.14 14.10 9.94
N LEU A 350 16.66 14.51 11.11
CA LEU A 350 18.11 14.66 11.35
C LEU A 350 18.83 13.32 11.14
N GLY A 351 18.27 12.22 11.62
CA GLY A 351 18.81 10.88 11.40
C GLY A 351 18.93 10.53 9.91
N MET A 352 17.94 10.91 9.09
CA MET A 352 17.99 10.71 7.64
C MET A 352 19.03 11.57 6.94
N LEU A 353 19.32 12.77 7.47
CA LEU A 353 20.42 13.62 6.96
C LEU A 353 21.79 13.02 7.25
N ASP A 354 21.98 12.42 8.44
CA ASP A 354 23.27 11.88 8.90
C ASP A 354 23.61 10.53 8.26
N GLU A 355 22.64 9.83 7.68
CA GLU A 355 22.89 8.58 6.98
C GLU A 355 23.75 8.81 5.73
N GLU A 356 25.05 8.94 5.94
CA GLU A 356 26.03 8.96 4.87
C GLU A 356 26.12 7.59 4.21
N GLY A 357 25.61 7.50 2.98
CA GLY A 357 26.06 6.50 2.01
C GLY A 357 25.72 5.03 2.28
N LYS A 358 25.44 4.59 3.51
CA LYS A 358 25.16 3.18 3.82
C LYS A 358 23.82 2.67 3.28
N TYR A 359 22.89 3.55 3.07
CA TYR A 359 21.57 3.23 2.49
C TYR A 359 21.32 3.92 1.14
N ARG A 360 22.30 4.69 0.63
CA ARG A 360 22.33 5.23 -0.73
C ARG A 360 23.02 4.28 -1.72
N GLN A 361 23.54 3.16 -1.22
CA GLN A 361 24.15 2.11 -2.05
C GLN A 361 23.17 0.99 -2.40
#